data_3f4bd915bc4031e4882bc7f77dd92369
#
_entry.id   3f4bd915bc4031e4882bc7f77dd92369
#
_cell.length_a   1.000
_cell.length_b   1.000
_cell.length_c   1.000
_cell.angle_alpha   90.00
_cell.angle_beta   90.00
_cell.angle_gamma   90.00
#
_symmetry.space_group_name_H-M   'P 1'
#
loop_
_entity.id
_entity.type
_entity.pdbx_description
1 polymer ?
#
loop_
_entity_poly.entity_id
_entity_poly.type
_entity_poly.pdbx_seq_one_letter_code
_entity_poly.pdbx_strand_id
1 'polypeptide(L)'
;RNGSPERIDHRSNAERGIDEIPTVHMGVAACQMEKKGIATEKGELNRNIQKANRLIREIRAQIGKLKEWIADLFKARETAPEQPLQSPNLANLLMKYLSVQREKSRKYSQRWQQQHTADELKTIAAAVNYLSEHGISNLDELDASLSSVSDRAYSIREGMKTAEQRMKELQKLIENGENYLQYKPIHAELKKLKNGWTNKRDKYEEAHRAELPLWNAASRYLHANLTDIKTLPISKWKHEYADLKEQRDTDYTKLKATRAEVAELQKIRKCVDIALKAEQPEQTQNRTKR
;
A
#
# COMPACT_ATOMS: atom_id res chain seq x y z
N ARG A 1 -1.09 -8.39 -55.92
CA ARG A 1 -0.07 -9.03 -55.02
C ARG A 1 0.82 -7.90 -54.50
N ASN A 2 0.47 -7.37 -53.39
CA ASN A 2 1.27 -6.34 -52.70
C ASN A 2 2.46 -7.03 -52.02
N GLY A 3 3.67 -6.71 -52.50
CA GLY A 3 4.92 -7.18 -51.89
C GLY A 3 5.13 -6.60 -50.49
N SER A 4 4.58 -7.26 -49.49
CA SER A 4 4.99 -7.04 -48.10
C SER A 4 6.32 -7.75 -47.89
N PRO A 5 7.35 -7.08 -47.33
CA PRO A 5 8.67 -7.70 -47.08
C PRO A 5 8.66 -8.72 -45.96
N GLU A 6 7.54 -8.92 -45.27
CA GLU A 6 7.42 -9.89 -44.19
C GLU A 6 7.15 -11.29 -44.71
N ARG A 7 8.21 -12.05 -44.96
CA ARG A 7 8.12 -13.49 -45.19
C ARG A 7 7.67 -14.17 -43.88
N ILE A 8 6.59 -14.97 -43.98
CA ILE A 8 6.18 -15.87 -42.91
C ILE A 8 7.34 -16.86 -42.68
N ASP A 9 7.93 -16.79 -41.51
CA ASP A 9 8.99 -17.70 -41.10
C ASP A 9 8.35 -18.98 -40.55
N HIS A 10 8.54 -20.11 -41.21
CA HIS A 10 7.96 -21.40 -40.82
C HIS A 10 8.78 -22.15 -39.75
N ARG A 11 9.93 -21.62 -39.35
CA ARG A 11 10.77 -22.23 -38.30
C ARG A 11 10.08 -22.12 -36.96
N SER A 12 10.28 -23.13 -36.11
CA SER A 12 9.80 -23.10 -34.72
C SER A 12 10.43 -21.97 -33.92
N ASN A 13 9.78 -21.53 -32.84
CA ASN A 13 10.33 -20.51 -31.95
C ASN A 13 11.71 -20.91 -31.42
N ALA A 14 11.93 -22.22 -31.14
CA ALA A 14 13.22 -22.74 -30.69
C ALA A 14 14.31 -22.57 -31.77
N GLU A 15 14.04 -22.87 -33.05
CA GLU A 15 14.96 -22.68 -34.16
C GLU A 15 15.25 -21.20 -34.46
N ARG A 16 14.36 -20.33 -34.09
CA ARG A 16 14.53 -18.87 -34.21
C ARG A 16 15.19 -18.23 -32.99
N GLY A 17 15.54 -19.04 -32.00
CA GLY A 17 16.12 -18.55 -30.74
C GLY A 17 15.12 -17.71 -29.90
N ILE A 18 13.82 -17.88 -30.16
CA ILE A 18 12.76 -17.17 -29.42
C ILE A 18 12.31 -18.10 -28.31
N ASP A 19 12.63 -17.76 -27.06
CA ASP A 19 12.22 -18.53 -25.87
C ASP A 19 10.77 -18.19 -25.43
N GLU A 20 9.88 -18.01 -26.36
CA GLU A 20 8.46 -17.84 -26.10
C GLU A 20 7.71 -19.14 -26.33
N ILE A 21 6.73 -19.43 -25.51
CA ILE A 21 5.88 -20.60 -25.65
C ILE A 21 5.01 -20.41 -26.89
N PRO A 22 5.05 -21.34 -27.87
CA PRO A 22 4.21 -21.23 -29.07
C PRO A 22 2.73 -21.40 -28.71
N THR A 23 1.87 -20.63 -29.39
CA THR A 23 0.41 -20.78 -29.26
C THR A 23 -0.07 -22.06 -29.97
N VAL A 24 -1.14 -22.66 -29.44
CA VAL A 24 -1.74 -23.86 -30.00
C VAL A 24 -2.64 -23.48 -31.18
N HIS A 25 -2.55 -24.25 -32.28
CA HIS A 25 -3.41 -24.05 -33.44
C HIS A 25 -4.89 -24.25 -33.09
N MET A 26 -5.68 -23.24 -33.40
CA MET A 26 -7.09 -23.19 -33.05
C MET A 26 -7.96 -23.70 -34.20
N GLY A 27 -8.10 -24.62 -34.77
CA GLY A 27 -8.99 -25.01 -35.91
C GLY A 27 -10.16 -24.03 -36.22
N VAL A 28 -10.71 -24.11 -37.42
CA VAL A 28 -11.71 -23.15 -37.88
C VAL A 28 -12.94 -23.03 -36.97
N ALA A 29 -13.41 -24.15 -36.43
CA ALA A 29 -14.59 -24.16 -35.54
C ALA A 29 -14.32 -23.37 -34.25
N ALA A 30 -13.15 -23.60 -33.55
CA ALA A 30 -12.80 -22.85 -32.35
C ALA A 30 -12.60 -21.36 -32.61
N CYS A 31 -12.00 -20.99 -33.76
CA CYS A 31 -11.87 -19.58 -34.16
C CYS A 31 -13.23 -18.90 -34.38
N GLN A 32 -14.19 -19.60 -34.95
CA GLN A 32 -15.54 -19.06 -35.15
C GLN A 32 -16.31 -18.90 -33.84
N MET A 33 -16.15 -19.84 -32.91
CA MET A 33 -16.76 -19.76 -31.56
C MET A 33 -16.19 -18.57 -30.77
N GLU A 34 -14.88 -18.40 -30.73
CA GLU A 34 -14.22 -17.27 -30.07
C GLU A 34 -14.64 -15.90 -30.69
N LYS A 35 -14.78 -15.80 -32.02
CA LYS A 35 -15.30 -14.60 -32.67
C LYS A 35 -16.73 -14.27 -32.27
N LYS A 36 -17.52 -15.27 -31.88
CA LYS A 36 -18.89 -15.12 -31.38
C LYS A 36 -18.95 -14.88 -29.87
N GLY A 37 -17.80 -14.74 -29.20
CA GLY A 37 -17.72 -14.54 -27.76
C GLY A 37 -17.87 -15.82 -26.92
N ILE A 38 -17.86 -17.01 -27.57
CA ILE A 38 -17.94 -18.30 -26.87
C ILE A 38 -16.51 -18.77 -26.57
N ALA A 39 -16.17 -18.84 -25.30
CA ALA A 39 -14.85 -19.29 -24.87
C ALA A 39 -14.61 -20.76 -25.21
N THR A 40 -13.43 -21.08 -25.73
CA THR A 40 -13.02 -22.45 -26.05
C THR A 40 -11.76 -22.80 -25.24
N GLU A 41 -11.57 -24.09 -24.92
CA GLU A 41 -10.36 -24.55 -24.19
C GLU A 41 -9.07 -24.13 -24.89
N LYS A 42 -8.99 -24.25 -26.22
CA LYS A 42 -7.81 -23.82 -26.98
C LYS A 42 -7.63 -22.30 -26.98
N GLY A 43 -8.72 -21.55 -27.00
CA GLY A 43 -8.70 -20.09 -26.89
C GLY A 43 -8.22 -19.64 -25.52
N GLU A 44 -8.68 -20.29 -24.47
CA GLU A 44 -8.25 -20.00 -23.10
C GLU A 44 -6.78 -20.38 -22.89
N LEU A 45 -6.35 -21.53 -23.39
CA LEU A 45 -4.95 -21.93 -23.36
C LEU A 45 -4.06 -20.91 -24.07
N ASN A 46 -4.46 -20.43 -25.25
CA ASN A 46 -3.70 -19.41 -25.98
C ASN A 46 -3.65 -18.08 -25.23
N ARG A 47 -4.73 -17.64 -24.57
CA ARG A 47 -4.73 -16.46 -23.72
C ARG A 47 -3.75 -16.62 -22.55
N ASN A 48 -3.71 -17.80 -21.94
CA ASN A 48 -2.77 -18.09 -20.86
C ASN A 48 -1.31 -18.13 -21.36
N ILE A 49 -1.04 -18.71 -22.53
CA ILE A 49 0.27 -18.68 -23.18
C ILE A 49 0.70 -17.24 -23.48
N GLN A 50 -0.18 -16.40 -24.00
CA GLN A 50 0.11 -14.99 -24.25
C GLN A 50 0.45 -14.21 -22.96
N LYS A 51 -0.30 -14.46 -21.87
CA LYS A 51 0.02 -13.89 -20.55
C LYS A 51 1.40 -14.35 -20.05
N ALA A 52 1.70 -15.65 -20.18
CA ALA A 52 3.00 -16.20 -19.80
C ALA A 52 4.14 -15.58 -20.62
N ASN A 53 3.97 -15.44 -21.93
CA ASN A 53 4.98 -14.83 -22.80
C ASN A 53 5.18 -13.33 -22.49
N ARG A 54 4.12 -12.60 -22.13
CA ARG A 54 4.27 -11.22 -21.64
C ARG A 54 5.12 -11.17 -20.39
N LEU A 55 4.84 -12.04 -19.43
CA LEU A 55 5.61 -12.13 -18.19
C LEU A 55 7.09 -12.49 -18.45
N ILE A 56 7.35 -13.42 -19.37
CA ILE A 56 8.73 -13.78 -19.79
C ILE A 56 9.45 -12.56 -20.36
N ARG A 57 8.80 -11.76 -21.21
CA ARG A 57 9.41 -10.54 -21.75
C ARG A 57 9.71 -9.50 -20.67
N GLU A 58 8.77 -9.29 -19.73
CA GLU A 58 8.97 -8.38 -18.61
C GLU A 58 10.15 -8.80 -17.71
N ILE A 59 10.23 -10.09 -17.39
CA ILE A 59 11.35 -10.64 -16.59
C ILE A 59 12.69 -10.46 -17.34
N ARG A 60 12.73 -10.69 -18.65
CA ARG A 60 13.95 -10.48 -19.44
C ARG A 60 14.39 -9.02 -19.47
N ALA A 61 13.45 -8.11 -19.62
CA ALA A 61 13.75 -6.69 -19.56
C ALA A 61 14.35 -6.29 -18.19
N GLN A 62 13.80 -6.85 -17.10
CA GLN A 62 14.34 -6.64 -15.76
C GLN A 62 15.74 -7.25 -15.57
N ILE A 63 15.97 -8.44 -16.09
CA ILE A 63 17.30 -9.07 -16.08
C ILE A 63 18.32 -8.24 -16.91
N GLY A 64 17.89 -7.65 -18.03
CA GLY A 64 18.73 -6.73 -18.83
C GLY A 64 19.17 -5.52 -17.99
N LYS A 65 18.22 -4.82 -17.38
CA LYS A 65 18.50 -3.69 -16.50
C LYS A 65 19.39 -4.07 -15.31
N LEU A 66 19.17 -5.24 -14.72
CA LEU A 66 20.01 -5.75 -13.64
C LEU A 66 21.46 -5.97 -14.09
N LYS A 67 21.67 -6.53 -15.27
CA LYS A 67 23.02 -6.74 -15.84
C LYS A 67 23.72 -5.40 -16.10
N GLU A 68 23.04 -4.43 -16.67
CA GLU A 68 23.55 -3.07 -16.89
C GLU A 68 23.96 -2.41 -15.58
N TRP A 69 23.08 -2.43 -14.58
CA TRP A 69 23.36 -1.87 -13.26
C TRP A 69 24.56 -2.55 -12.58
N ILE A 70 24.68 -3.88 -12.65
CA ILE A 70 25.85 -4.61 -12.16
C ILE A 70 27.11 -4.19 -12.91
N ALA A 71 27.04 -4.04 -14.23
CA ALA A 71 28.19 -3.60 -15.03
C ALA A 71 28.62 -2.18 -14.64
N ASP A 72 27.68 -1.28 -14.42
CA ASP A 72 27.98 0.10 -13.98
C ASP A 72 28.58 0.15 -12.57
N LEU A 73 28.13 -0.72 -11.67
CA LEU A 73 28.75 -0.87 -10.33
C LEU A 73 30.18 -1.41 -10.40
N PHE A 74 30.46 -2.36 -11.27
CA PHE A 74 31.84 -2.84 -11.48
C PHE A 74 32.72 -1.74 -12.05
N LYS A 75 32.25 -0.97 -13.03
CA LYS A 75 32.98 0.20 -13.57
C LYS A 75 33.23 1.25 -12.48
N ALA A 76 32.21 1.58 -11.69
CA ALA A 76 32.34 2.52 -10.58
C ALA A 76 33.37 2.04 -9.54
N ARG A 77 33.47 0.73 -9.29
CA ARG A 77 34.48 0.13 -8.41
C ARG A 77 35.89 0.24 -8.96
N GLU A 78 36.08 0.08 -10.27
CA GLU A 78 37.41 0.18 -10.92
C GLU A 78 37.90 1.63 -10.99
N THR A 79 36.99 2.60 -11.02
CA THR A 79 37.33 4.03 -11.13
C THR A 79 37.38 4.75 -9.77
N ALA A 80 36.94 4.10 -8.68
CA ALA A 80 36.94 4.70 -7.36
C ALA A 80 38.34 4.65 -6.73
N PRO A 81 38.89 5.77 -6.18
CA PRO A 81 40.11 5.71 -5.36
C PRO A 81 39.85 4.84 -4.14
N GLU A 82 40.85 4.06 -3.72
CA GLU A 82 40.79 3.22 -2.52
C GLU A 82 40.48 4.07 -1.30
N GLN A 83 39.19 4.14 -0.91
CA GLN A 83 38.76 4.78 0.34
C GLN A 83 38.61 3.70 1.42
N PRO A 84 39.08 3.97 2.65
CA PRO A 84 39.06 3.02 3.76
C PRO A 84 37.61 2.78 4.21
N LEU A 85 37.27 1.50 4.38
CA LEU A 85 36.05 0.98 5.05
C LEU A 85 34.72 1.65 4.61
N GLN A 86 34.35 1.49 3.35
CA GLN A 86 33.00 1.80 2.94
C GLN A 86 32.04 0.67 3.34
N SER A 87 30.88 1.04 3.84
CA SER A 87 29.75 0.13 4.08
C SER A 87 29.54 -0.79 2.89
N PRO A 88 29.24 -2.08 3.11
CA PRO A 88 29.20 -3.08 2.04
C PRO A 88 28.17 -2.67 0.98
N ASN A 89 28.58 -2.73 -0.29
CA ASN A 89 27.74 -2.37 -1.43
C ASN A 89 26.51 -3.30 -1.47
N LEU A 90 25.31 -2.70 -1.50
CA LEU A 90 24.04 -3.41 -1.52
C LEU A 90 23.92 -4.43 -2.65
N ALA A 91 24.50 -4.15 -3.82
CA ALA A 91 24.50 -5.11 -4.93
C ALA A 91 25.20 -6.42 -4.58
N ASN A 92 26.38 -6.32 -3.96
CA ASN A 92 27.12 -7.50 -3.53
C ASN A 92 26.33 -8.29 -2.47
N LEU A 93 25.68 -7.62 -1.55
CA LEU A 93 24.84 -8.26 -0.52
C LEU A 93 23.60 -8.94 -1.12
N LEU A 94 22.95 -8.33 -2.11
CA LEU A 94 21.82 -8.94 -2.80
C LEU A 94 22.23 -10.16 -3.64
N MET A 95 23.38 -10.11 -4.30
CA MET A 95 23.95 -11.27 -5.02
C MET A 95 24.30 -12.41 -4.05
N LYS A 96 24.85 -12.07 -2.89
CA LYS A 96 25.13 -13.05 -1.84
C LYS A 96 23.86 -13.67 -1.27
N TYR A 97 22.80 -12.87 -1.04
CA TYR A 97 21.49 -13.38 -0.66
C TYR A 97 21.02 -14.47 -1.64
N LEU A 98 21.12 -14.23 -2.96
CA LEU A 98 20.76 -15.23 -3.97
C LEU A 98 21.56 -16.52 -3.82
N SER A 99 22.87 -16.43 -3.57
CA SER A 99 23.71 -17.63 -3.38
C SER A 99 23.28 -18.43 -2.15
N VAL A 100 22.99 -17.74 -1.04
CA VAL A 100 22.49 -18.36 0.20
C VAL A 100 21.14 -19.06 -0.01
N GLN A 101 20.22 -18.40 -0.70
CA GLN A 101 18.91 -19.00 -1.00
C GLN A 101 19.04 -20.20 -1.92
N ARG A 102 19.93 -20.14 -2.91
CA ARG A 102 20.21 -21.25 -3.82
C ARG A 102 20.79 -22.47 -3.08
N GLU A 103 21.68 -22.27 -2.13
CA GLU A 103 22.18 -23.36 -1.29
C GLU A 103 21.09 -23.96 -0.42
N LYS A 104 20.26 -23.16 0.22
CA LYS A 104 19.13 -23.63 1.00
C LYS A 104 18.13 -24.42 0.14
N SER A 105 17.95 -24.04 -1.12
CA SER A 105 17.01 -24.69 -2.03
C SER A 105 17.46 -26.09 -2.49
N ARG A 106 18.76 -26.41 -2.42
CA ARG A 106 19.33 -27.73 -2.83
C ARG A 106 18.69 -28.94 -2.14
N LYS A 107 18.06 -28.74 -0.98
CA LYS A 107 17.41 -29.78 -0.21
C LYS A 107 16.02 -30.19 -0.73
N TYR A 108 15.48 -29.44 -1.68
CA TYR A 108 14.12 -29.60 -2.18
C TYR A 108 14.09 -30.19 -3.60
N SER A 109 12.90 -30.60 -4.08
CA SER A 109 12.71 -31.15 -5.41
C SER A 109 13.12 -30.16 -6.52
N GLN A 110 13.54 -30.66 -7.67
CA GLN A 110 13.99 -29.84 -8.80
C GLN A 110 12.93 -28.83 -9.26
N ARG A 111 11.65 -29.23 -9.30
CA ARG A 111 10.53 -28.36 -9.66
C ARG A 111 10.35 -27.22 -8.66
N TRP A 112 10.46 -27.51 -7.37
CA TRP A 112 10.41 -26.51 -6.31
C TRP A 112 11.58 -25.54 -6.40
N GLN A 113 12.81 -26.04 -6.65
CA GLN A 113 14.00 -25.22 -6.84
C GLN A 113 13.85 -24.23 -7.99
N GLN A 114 13.34 -24.66 -9.13
CA GLN A 114 13.13 -23.79 -10.30
C GLN A 114 12.11 -22.68 -9.99
N GLN A 115 10.98 -23.00 -9.36
CA GLN A 115 9.96 -22.02 -9.02
C GLN A 115 10.47 -21.02 -7.97
N HIS A 116 11.12 -21.51 -6.93
CA HIS A 116 11.68 -20.69 -5.87
C HIS A 116 12.78 -19.75 -6.39
N THR A 117 13.68 -20.26 -7.23
CA THR A 117 14.71 -19.42 -7.86
C THR A 117 14.10 -18.31 -8.72
N ALA A 118 13.04 -18.60 -9.45
CA ALA A 118 12.35 -17.59 -10.25
C ALA A 118 11.69 -16.49 -9.38
N ASP A 119 11.12 -16.87 -8.25
CA ASP A 119 10.48 -15.91 -7.31
C ASP A 119 11.53 -15.07 -6.58
N GLU A 120 12.65 -15.66 -6.18
CA GLU A 120 13.78 -14.93 -5.59
C GLU A 120 14.42 -13.96 -6.58
N LEU A 121 14.57 -14.35 -7.84
CA LEU A 121 15.07 -13.46 -8.89
C LEU A 121 14.12 -12.27 -9.12
N LYS A 122 12.82 -12.49 -9.10
CA LYS A 122 11.84 -11.38 -9.19
C LYS A 122 11.97 -10.42 -8.00
N THR A 123 12.13 -10.99 -6.80
CA THR A 123 12.29 -10.19 -5.57
C THR A 123 13.54 -9.32 -5.66
N ILE A 124 14.67 -9.88 -6.10
CA ILE A 124 15.92 -9.13 -6.25
C ILE A 124 15.84 -8.11 -7.39
N ALA A 125 15.22 -8.46 -8.52
CA ALA A 125 15.01 -7.51 -9.61
C ALA A 125 14.17 -6.30 -9.17
N ALA A 126 13.10 -6.54 -8.41
CA ALA A 126 12.30 -5.46 -7.84
C ALA A 126 13.11 -4.60 -6.85
N ALA A 127 13.90 -5.25 -5.98
CA ALA A 127 14.79 -4.57 -5.04
C ALA A 127 15.80 -3.66 -5.74
N VAL A 128 16.46 -4.17 -6.79
CA VAL A 128 17.46 -3.41 -7.57
C VAL A 128 16.81 -2.24 -8.31
N ASN A 129 15.66 -2.46 -8.94
CA ASN A 129 14.94 -1.37 -9.61
C ASN A 129 14.59 -0.27 -8.60
N TYR A 130 14.05 -0.62 -7.43
CA TYR A 130 13.73 0.32 -6.38
C TYR A 130 14.96 1.10 -5.91
N LEU A 131 16.07 0.42 -5.61
CA LEU A 131 17.31 1.05 -5.17
C LEU A 131 17.89 1.99 -6.22
N SER A 132 17.86 1.59 -7.49
CA SER A 132 18.30 2.42 -8.62
C SER A 132 17.44 3.65 -8.82
N GLU A 133 16.12 3.52 -8.73
CA GLU A 133 15.16 4.64 -8.88
C GLU A 133 15.31 5.68 -7.75
N HIS A 134 15.68 5.23 -6.55
CA HIS A 134 15.84 6.09 -5.38
C HIS A 134 17.29 6.49 -5.08
N GLY A 135 18.26 6.06 -5.90
CA GLY A 135 19.68 6.39 -5.76
C GLY A 135 20.32 5.85 -4.49
N ILE A 136 19.82 4.71 -3.96
CA ILE A 136 20.33 4.09 -2.73
C ILE A 136 21.41 3.09 -3.08
N SER A 137 22.65 3.34 -2.64
CA SER A 137 23.84 2.57 -3.04
C SER A 137 24.43 1.73 -1.91
N ASN A 138 24.26 2.16 -0.67
CA ASN A 138 24.88 1.56 0.51
C ASN A 138 23.85 1.30 1.63
N LEU A 139 24.30 0.56 2.65
CA LEU A 139 23.45 0.15 3.77
C LEU A 139 22.95 1.34 4.60
N ASP A 140 23.80 2.33 4.81
CA ASP A 140 23.46 3.50 5.63
C ASP A 140 22.37 4.34 4.95
N GLU A 141 22.44 4.50 3.62
CA GLU A 141 21.40 5.15 2.82
C GLU A 141 20.07 4.37 2.85
N LEU A 142 20.14 3.03 2.81
CA LEU A 142 18.96 2.18 2.92
C LEU A 142 18.29 2.34 4.29
N ASP A 143 19.06 2.31 5.37
CA ASP A 143 18.55 2.47 6.73
C ASP A 143 18.01 3.90 6.96
N ALA A 144 18.68 4.92 6.44
CA ALA A 144 18.22 6.29 6.47
C ALA A 144 16.90 6.48 5.68
N SER A 145 16.80 5.89 4.48
CA SER A 145 15.57 5.92 3.68
C SER A 145 14.43 5.21 4.39
N LEU A 146 14.67 4.02 4.95
CA LEU A 146 13.68 3.26 5.72
C LEU A 146 13.18 4.05 6.93
N SER A 147 14.07 4.69 7.68
CA SER A 147 13.71 5.55 8.81
C SER A 147 12.86 6.72 8.34
N SER A 148 13.31 7.47 7.34
CA SER A 148 12.62 8.65 6.80
C SER A 148 11.19 8.32 6.32
N VAL A 149 11.02 7.22 5.57
CA VAL A 149 9.70 6.81 5.08
C VAL A 149 8.82 6.30 6.22
N SER A 150 9.39 5.61 7.22
CA SER A 150 8.67 5.15 8.41
C SER A 150 8.19 6.34 9.25
N ASP A 151 9.03 7.36 9.45
CA ASP A 151 8.68 8.58 10.18
C ASP A 151 7.58 9.36 9.45
N ARG A 152 7.62 9.41 8.12
CA ARG A 152 6.56 9.99 7.29
C ARG A 152 5.24 9.23 7.48
N ALA A 153 5.27 7.90 7.46
CA ALA A 153 4.07 7.08 7.68
C ALA A 153 3.50 7.29 9.08
N TYR A 154 4.37 7.41 10.09
CA TYR A 154 3.98 7.71 11.46
C TYR A 154 3.34 9.09 11.59
N SER A 155 3.96 10.12 11.02
CA SER A 155 3.44 11.50 11.03
C SER A 155 2.05 11.59 10.38
N ILE A 156 1.85 10.98 9.21
CA ILE A 156 0.54 10.94 8.55
C ILE A 156 -0.50 10.26 9.45
N ARG A 157 -0.14 9.14 10.09
CA ARG A 157 -1.04 8.41 10.98
C ARG A 157 -1.46 9.23 12.20
N GLU A 158 -0.53 9.93 12.83
CA GLU A 158 -0.84 10.80 13.98
C GLU A 158 -1.69 12.01 13.54
N GLY A 159 -1.40 12.60 12.38
CA GLY A 159 -2.25 13.63 11.79
C GLY A 159 -3.69 13.16 11.55
N MET A 160 -3.86 11.95 11.00
CA MET A 160 -5.19 11.36 10.83
C MET A 160 -5.91 11.14 12.17
N LYS A 161 -5.19 10.66 13.19
CA LYS A 161 -5.77 10.42 14.52
C LYS A 161 -6.26 11.71 15.18
N THR A 162 -5.50 12.80 15.07
CA THR A 162 -5.92 14.12 15.57
C THR A 162 -7.13 14.64 14.80
N ALA A 163 -7.16 14.50 13.47
CA ALA A 163 -8.31 14.86 12.64
C ALA A 163 -9.57 14.05 13.03
N GLU A 164 -9.42 12.73 13.24
CA GLU A 164 -10.54 11.87 13.67
C GLU A 164 -11.08 12.25 15.06
N GLN A 165 -10.21 12.63 15.99
CA GLN A 165 -10.64 13.13 17.30
C GLN A 165 -11.44 14.41 17.15
N ARG A 166 -10.93 15.36 16.35
CA ARG A 166 -11.62 16.61 16.09
C ARG A 166 -12.96 16.40 15.38
N MET A 167 -13.02 15.50 14.41
CA MET A 167 -14.26 15.12 13.74
C MET A 167 -15.32 14.58 14.72
N LYS A 168 -14.91 13.73 15.68
CA LYS A 168 -15.82 13.20 16.72
C LYS A 168 -16.36 14.32 17.63
N GLU A 169 -15.52 15.29 17.99
CA GLU A 169 -15.94 16.47 18.77
C GLU A 169 -16.93 17.32 17.98
N LEU A 170 -16.61 17.62 16.71
CA LEU A 170 -17.49 18.39 15.83
C LEU A 170 -18.83 17.69 15.61
N GLN A 171 -18.82 16.38 15.41
CA GLN A 171 -20.05 15.60 15.26
C GLN A 171 -20.97 15.74 16.47
N LYS A 172 -20.42 15.65 17.69
CA LYS A 172 -21.18 15.84 18.91
C LYS A 172 -21.69 17.30 19.05
N LEU A 173 -20.84 18.29 18.68
CA LEU A 173 -21.23 19.69 18.70
C LEU A 173 -22.36 19.99 17.70
N ILE A 174 -22.27 19.43 16.48
CA ILE A 174 -23.30 19.59 15.45
C ILE A 174 -24.62 18.96 15.92
N GLU A 175 -24.59 17.69 16.36
CA GLU A 175 -25.76 16.94 16.82
C GLU A 175 -26.47 17.67 17.99
N ASN A 176 -25.69 18.04 19.01
CA ASN A 176 -26.25 18.77 20.15
C ASN A 176 -26.68 20.20 19.77
N GLY A 177 -25.97 20.86 18.87
CA GLY A 177 -26.36 22.18 18.36
C GLY A 177 -27.68 22.15 17.59
N GLU A 178 -27.86 21.15 16.73
CA GLU A 178 -29.11 20.92 15.97
C GLU A 178 -30.29 20.61 16.92
N ASN A 179 -30.09 19.67 17.85
CA ASN A 179 -31.11 19.32 18.84
C ASN A 179 -31.50 20.53 19.70
N TYR A 180 -30.53 21.34 20.13
CA TYR A 180 -30.77 22.54 20.90
C TYR A 180 -31.62 23.56 20.13
N LEU A 181 -31.28 23.83 18.86
CA LEU A 181 -32.04 24.77 18.03
C LEU A 181 -33.41 24.24 17.67
N GLN A 182 -33.53 22.96 17.34
CA GLN A 182 -34.79 22.32 16.97
C GLN A 182 -35.79 22.35 18.11
N TYR A 183 -35.39 22.05 19.33
CA TYR A 183 -36.29 21.93 20.48
C TYR A 183 -36.35 23.18 21.37
N LYS A 184 -35.58 24.22 21.04
CA LYS A 184 -35.59 25.51 21.72
C LYS A 184 -37.01 26.13 21.83
N PRO A 185 -37.86 26.14 20.78
CA PRO A 185 -39.21 26.69 20.86
C PRO A 185 -40.08 25.91 21.86
N ILE A 186 -39.97 24.56 21.87
CA ILE A 186 -40.75 23.72 22.80
C ILE A 186 -40.40 24.05 24.25
N HIS A 187 -39.10 24.18 24.55
CA HIS A 187 -38.65 24.56 25.88
C HIS A 187 -39.08 26.00 26.25
N ALA A 188 -39.06 26.93 25.28
CA ALA A 188 -39.49 28.31 25.51
C ALA A 188 -40.97 28.39 25.82
N GLU A 189 -41.81 27.58 25.20
CA GLU A 189 -43.25 27.49 25.51
C GLU A 189 -43.49 26.87 26.88
N LEU A 190 -42.80 25.80 27.23
CA LEU A 190 -42.86 25.21 28.56
C LEU A 190 -42.53 26.23 29.66
N LYS A 191 -41.52 27.08 29.43
CA LYS A 191 -41.09 28.12 30.36
C LYS A 191 -42.15 29.21 30.55
N LYS A 192 -43.00 29.47 29.54
CA LYS A 192 -44.11 30.42 29.61
C LYS A 192 -45.28 29.85 30.40
N LEU A 193 -45.46 28.55 30.44
CA LEU A 193 -46.50 27.89 31.23
C LEU A 193 -46.16 28.01 32.72
N LYS A 194 -46.90 28.86 33.46
CA LYS A 194 -46.69 29.05 34.90
C LYS A 194 -46.98 27.75 35.64
N ASN A 195 -46.22 27.51 36.70
CA ASN A 195 -46.53 26.49 37.70
C ASN A 195 -47.83 26.95 38.43
N GLY A 196 -48.93 26.38 38.07
CA GLY A 196 -50.25 26.71 38.67
C GLY A 196 -51.17 25.49 38.65
N TRP A 197 -52.28 25.55 39.33
CA TRP A 197 -53.30 24.50 39.51
C TRP A 197 -53.94 23.95 38.24
N THR A 198 -53.41 24.28 37.07
CA THR A 198 -53.91 23.77 35.81
C THR A 198 -52.90 22.68 35.27
N ASN A 199 -53.40 21.48 35.05
CA ASN A 199 -52.73 20.33 34.38
C ASN A 199 -52.17 20.65 32.99
N LYS A 200 -52.03 21.92 32.60
CA LYS A 200 -51.58 22.34 31.28
C LYS A 200 -50.09 22.09 31.07
N ARG A 201 -49.31 22.38 32.11
CA ARG A 201 -47.84 22.14 32.06
C ARG A 201 -47.53 20.64 32.00
N ASP A 202 -48.14 19.85 32.87
CA ASP A 202 -47.93 18.41 32.94
C ASP A 202 -48.35 17.72 31.63
N LYS A 203 -49.50 18.12 31.06
CA LYS A 203 -49.94 17.67 29.75
C LYS A 203 -48.97 18.04 28.63
N TYR A 204 -48.38 19.25 28.67
CA TYR A 204 -47.40 19.71 27.70
C TYR A 204 -46.08 18.95 27.85
N GLU A 205 -45.62 18.73 29.07
CA GLU A 205 -44.44 17.91 29.36
C GLU A 205 -44.60 16.45 28.89
N GLU A 206 -45.81 15.89 29.07
CA GLU A 206 -46.10 14.54 28.61
C GLU A 206 -46.20 14.43 27.10
N ALA A 207 -46.80 15.45 26.45
CA ALA A 207 -46.85 15.54 24.98
C ALA A 207 -45.46 15.65 24.34
N HIS A 208 -44.49 16.27 25.04
CA HIS A 208 -43.12 16.51 24.58
C HIS A 208 -42.07 15.70 25.37
N ARG A 209 -42.49 14.52 25.87
CA ARG A 209 -41.66 13.66 26.73
C ARG A 209 -40.37 13.20 26.05
N ALA A 210 -40.34 13.12 24.73
CA ALA A 210 -39.16 12.75 23.98
C ALA A 210 -38.22 13.92 23.70
N GLU A 211 -38.76 15.09 23.38
CA GLU A 211 -38.02 16.27 22.92
C GLU A 211 -37.34 17.04 24.07
N LEU A 212 -38.00 17.18 25.20
CA LEU A 212 -37.50 17.94 26.35
C LEU A 212 -36.20 17.34 26.94
N PRO A 213 -36.08 16.02 27.14
CA PRO A 213 -34.81 15.42 27.58
C PRO A 213 -33.68 15.64 26.58
N LEU A 214 -33.97 15.58 25.25
CA LEU A 214 -32.97 15.82 24.21
C LEU A 214 -32.48 17.27 24.26
N TRP A 215 -33.40 18.25 24.40
CA TRP A 215 -33.03 19.65 24.57
C TRP A 215 -32.18 19.86 25.84
N ASN A 216 -32.58 19.27 26.97
CA ASN A 216 -31.86 19.37 28.23
C ASN A 216 -30.46 18.76 28.16
N ALA A 217 -30.29 17.61 27.49
CA ALA A 217 -29.00 16.98 27.28
C ALA A 217 -28.10 17.85 26.36
N ALA A 218 -28.65 18.31 25.24
CA ALA A 218 -27.98 19.19 24.31
C ALA A 218 -27.54 20.51 24.97
N SER A 219 -28.44 21.15 25.74
CA SER A 219 -28.15 22.38 26.49
C SER A 219 -27.00 22.19 27.48
N ARG A 220 -27.04 21.12 28.28
CA ARG A 220 -25.92 20.78 29.22
C ARG A 220 -24.62 20.56 28.51
N TYR A 221 -24.62 19.79 27.40
CA TYR A 221 -23.42 19.53 26.63
C TYR A 221 -22.82 20.82 26.05
N LEU A 222 -23.64 21.67 25.46
CA LEU A 222 -23.21 22.94 24.87
C LEU A 222 -22.65 23.89 25.94
N HIS A 223 -23.31 24.01 27.09
CA HIS A 223 -22.83 24.84 28.21
C HIS A 223 -21.49 24.34 28.79
N ALA A 224 -21.23 23.03 28.76
CA ALA A 224 -19.98 22.46 29.23
C ALA A 224 -18.82 22.67 28.27
N ASN A 225 -19.09 22.80 26.96
CA ASN A 225 -18.07 22.84 25.92
C ASN A 225 -17.92 24.20 25.23
N LEU A 226 -18.86 25.12 25.39
CA LEU A 226 -18.86 26.42 24.73
C LEU A 226 -19.05 27.56 25.75
N THR A 227 -18.32 28.64 25.52
CA THR A 227 -18.48 29.88 26.35
C THR A 227 -19.67 30.70 25.95
N ASP A 228 -20.07 30.68 24.68
CA ASP A 228 -21.28 31.40 24.20
C ASP A 228 -22.20 30.43 23.41
N ILE A 229 -23.48 30.38 23.86
CA ILE A 229 -24.51 29.53 23.24
C ILE A 229 -25.54 30.37 22.47
N LYS A 230 -25.42 31.69 22.51
CA LYS A 230 -26.41 32.56 21.84
C LYS A 230 -26.32 32.41 20.32
N THR A 231 -25.09 32.26 19.80
CA THR A 231 -24.82 32.12 18.38
C THR A 231 -24.05 30.81 18.13
N LEU A 232 -24.76 29.75 17.75
CA LEU A 232 -24.15 28.46 17.43
C LEU A 232 -23.72 28.45 15.97
N PRO A 233 -22.40 28.36 15.66
CA PRO A 233 -21.91 28.39 14.30
C PRO A 233 -21.96 27.01 13.64
N ILE A 234 -23.13 26.37 13.62
CA ILE A 234 -23.31 24.98 13.11
C ILE A 234 -22.83 24.84 11.67
N SER A 235 -23.08 25.83 10.82
CA SER A 235 -22.61 25.81 9.44
C SER A 235 -21.08 25.76 9.34
N LYS A 236 -20.37 26.50 10.21
CA LYS A 236 -18.90 26.47 10.27
C LYS A 236 -18.40 25.09 10.74
N TRP A 237 -19.04 24.50 11.75
CA TRP A 237 -18.68 23.15 12.23
C TRP A 237 -18.91 22.09 11.17
N LYS A 238 -20.00 22.19 10.40
CA LYS A 238 -20.26 21.27 9.29
C LYS A 238 -19.22 21.41 8.19
N HIS A 239 -18.77 22.63 7.87
CA HIS A 239 -17.72 22.88 6.91
C HIS A 239 -16.38 22.31 7.40
N GLU A 240 -15.99 22.64 8.63
CA GLU A 240 -14.78 22.10 9.24
C GLU A 240 -14.77 20.56 9.27
N TYR A 241 -15.92 19.96 9.57
CA TYR A 241 -16.08 18.51 9.54
C TYR A 241 -15.90 17.93 8.13
N ALA A 242 -16.46 18.59 7.11
CA ALA A 242 -16.32 18.17 5.71
C ALA A 242 -14.87 18.28 5.24
N ASP A 243 -14.20 19.39 5.56
CA ASP A 243 -12.78 19.62 5.21
C ASP A 243 -11.87 18.59 5.87
N LEU A 244 -12.08 18.31 7.17
CA LEU A 244 -11.32 17.29 7.90
C LEU A 244 -11.57 15.88 7.34
N LYS A 245 -12.78 15.59 6.88
CA LYS A 245 -13.13 14.31 6.25
C LYS A 245 -12.36 14.15 4.93
N GLU A 246 -12.35 15.17 4.09
CA GLU A 246 -11.61 15.16 2.82
C GLU A 246 -10.11 15.02 3.06
N GLN A 247 -9.57 15.78 4.01
CA GLN A 247 -8.17 15.67 4.42
C GLN A 247 -7.83 14.26 4.91
N ARG A 248 -8.65 13.65 5.78
CA ARG A 248 -8.45 12.28 6.26
C ARG A 248 -8.44 11.28 5.10
N ASP A 249 -9.33 11.42 4.12
CA ASP A 249 -9.43 10.49 2.98
C ASP A 249 -8.21 10.64 2.06
N THR A 250 -7.72 11.85 1.85
CA THR A 250 -6.45 12.10 1.13
C THR A 250 -5.26 11.55 1.88
N ASP A 251 -5.18 11.75 3.19
CA ASP A 251 -4.08 11.25 4.02
C ASP A 251 -4.10 9.72 4.16
N TYR A 252 -5.28 9.10 4.12
CA TYR A 252 -5.41 7.65 4.04
C TYR A 252 -4.79 7.07 2.76
N THR A 253 -5.02 7.72 1.62
CA THR A 253 -4.41 7.29 0.34
C THR A 253 -2.88 7.46 0.36
N LYS A 254 -2.37 8.57 0.92
CA LYS A 254 -0.94 8.80 1.13
C LYS A 254 -0.35 7.76 2.07
N LEU A 255 -1.01 7.48 3.20
CA LEU A 255 -0.57 6.48 4.17
C LEU A 255 -0.48 5.09 3.54
N LYS A 256 -1.44 4.72 2.69
CA LYS A 256 -1.42 3.44 1.97
C LYS A 256 -0.21 3.34 1.04
N ALA A 257 0.09 4.39 0.29
CA ALA A 257 1.27 4.46 -0.59
C ALA A 257 2.57 4.38 0.21
N THR A 258 2.70 5.20 1.27
CA THR A 258 3.90 5.22 2.12
C THR A 258 4.12 3.87 2.83
N ARG A 259 3.06 3.19 3.26
CA ARG A 259 3.17 1.83 3.85
C ARG A 259 3.64 0.80 2.84
N ALA A 260 3.23 0.89 1.58
CA ALA A 260 3.73 0.02 0.53
C ALA A 260 5.23 0.24 0.29
N GLU A 261 5.67 1.50 0.31
CA GLU A 261 7.08 1.90 0.22
C GLU A 261 7.90 1.36 1.40
N VAL A 262 7.41 1.50 2.65
CA VAL A 262 8.05 0.91 3.84
C VAL A 262 8.16 -0.61 3.71
N ALA A 263 7.10 -1.28 3.26
CA ALA A 263 7.11 -2.74 3.10
C ALA A 263 8.14 -3.20 2.07
N GLU A 264 8.34 -2.43 0.99
CA GLU A 264 9.34 -2.71 -0.03
C GLU A 264 10.77 -2.54 0.51
N LEU A 265 11.04 -1.42 1.19
CA LEU A 265 12.32 -1.19 1.87
C LEU A 265 12.62 -2.25 2.93
N GLN A 266 11.63 -2.67 3.71
CA GLN A 266 11.79 -3.73 4.70
C GLN A 266 12.12 -5.09 4.07
N LYS A 267 11.54 -5.42 2.92
CA LYS A 267 11.90 -6.62 2.17
C LYS A 267 13.35 -6.58 1.71
N ILE A 268 13.78 -5.45 1.14
CA ILE A 268 15.17 -5.24 0.72
C ILE A 268 16.10 -5.40 1.91
N ARG A 269 15.81 -4.72 3.01
CA ARG A 269 16.61 -4.78 4.25
C ARG A 269 16.72 -6.21 4.78
N LYS A 270 15.61 -6.97 4.75
CA LYS A 270 15.59 -8.39 5.13
C LYS A 270 16.50 -9.26 4.26
N CYS A 271 16.53 -9.04 2.94
CA CYS A 271 17.44 -9.74 2.04
C CYS A 271 18.90 -9.44 2.39
N VAL A 272 19.20 -8.16 2.64
CA VAL A 272 20.53 -7.71 3.07
C VAL A 272 20.93 -8.32 4.42
N ASP A 273 20.04 -8.36 5.42
CA ASP A 273 20.31 -8.97 6.72
C ASP A 273 20.63 -10.47 6.62
N ILE A 274 19.94 -11.18 5.74
CA ILE A 274 20.22 -12.60 5.49
C ILE A 274 21.61 -12.77 4.88
N ALA A 275 22.01 -11.89 3.97
CA ALA A 275 23.34 -11.90 3.36
C ALA A 275 24.45 -11.60 4.38
N LEU A 276 24.24 -10.59 5.22
CA LEU A 276 25.18 -10.21 6.29
C LEU A 276 25.35 -11.31 7.34
N LYS A 277 24.26 -11.95 7.77
CA LYS A 277 24.33 -13.09 8.70
C LYS A 277 25.10 -14.28 8.14
N ALA A 278 25.07 -14.49 6.83
CA ALA A 278 25.84 -15.52 6.18
C ALA A 278 27.34 -15.16 6.07
N GLU A 279 27.73 -13.91 6.32
CA GLU A 279 29.14 -13.46 6.38
C GLU A 279 29.80 -13.67 7.73
N GLN A 280 29.00 -13.71 8.80
CA GLN A 280 29.54 -13.97 10.13
C GLN A 280 29.67 -15.49 10.32
N PRO A 281 30.87 -16.07 10.28
CA PRO A 281 31.06 -17.47 10.63
C PRO A 281 30.68 -17.63 12.11
N GLU A 282 30.07 -18.78 12.43
CA GLU A 282 29.60 -19.22 13.75
C GLU A 282 30.65 -19.03 14.88
N GLN A 283 30.81 -17.83 15.39
CA GLN A 283 31.62 -17.59 16.60
C GLN A 283 30.84 -17.79 17.90
N THR A 284 29.59 -18.22 17.85
CA THR A 284 28.72 -18.24 19.05
C THR A 284 28.25 -19.62 19.51
N GLN A 285 28.75 -20.74 18.98
CA GLN A 285 28.32 -22.08 19.48
C GLN A 285 29.28 -22.76 20.48
N ASN A 286 30.36 -22.14 20.88
CA ASN A 286 31.33 -22.76 21.80
C ASN A 286 31.28 -22.21 23.24
N ARG A 287 30.24 -21.52 23.66
CA ARG A 287 30.13 -20.99 25.05
C ARG A 287 29.15 -21.70 25.98
N THR A 288 28.57 -22.82 25.57
CA THR A 288 27.63 -23.57 26.44
C THR A 288 27.97 -25.07 26.54
N LYS A 289 29.27 -25.39 26.61
CA LYS A 289 29.73 -26.70 27.07
C LYS A 289 31.03 -26.48 27.87
N ARG A 290 30.89 -26.01 29.07
CA ARG A 290 31.79 -26.22 30.21
C ARG A 290 30.99 -26.10 31.50
#